data_8630fad4cddb3841a4e73623b7bb0876
#
_entry.id   8630fad4cddb3841a4e73623b7bb0876
#
_cell.length_a   1.000
_cell.length_b   1.000
_cell.length_c   1.000
_cell.angle_alpha   90.00
_cell.angle_beta   90.00
_cell.angle_gamma   90.00
#
_symmetry.space_group_name_H-M   'P 1'
#
loop_
_entity.id
_entity.type
_entity.pdbx_description
1 polymer ?
#
loop_
_entity_poly.entity_id
_entity_poly.type
_entity_poly.pdbx_seq_one_letter_code
_entity_poly.pdbx_strand_id
1 'polypeptide(L)'
;MKTLLTLLCLAGTLSFAQQNSPQDMKGMNMPGHDMSQMSAQDSGEDADASAHAMHSMEGHHMDMGPHMKMTALRTPQAGDAEKAQQVVEAARGVMEKYKDYHVALNEGFKIFHPEVPQKQYHFTNYRYAMQAAFNFNPEHPTSLLYEKNGDDYRLVGVMYTAPKRFTEDDLNQRIPLSIAQWHEHVNFCAAPTGRKQEMLGPNPKFGLRGSIITHQECDANGGEFHPIIFNWMVHLYPLEKDAAQIWSVDRQHAD
;
A
#
# COMPACT_ATOMS: atom_id res chain seq x y z
N MET A 1 20.26 26.58 50.47
CA MET A 1 21.55 27.09 49.89
C MET A 1 21.35 27.15 48.40
N LYS A 2 21.41 28.39 47.87
CA LYS A 2 21.26 28.73 46.44
C LYS A 2 22.62 28.54 45.78
N THR A 3 22.65 27.90 44.61
CA THR A 3 23.78 28.15 43.69
C THR A 3 23.23 28.26 42.26
N LEU A 4 23.31 29.49 41.82
CA LEU A 4 23.07 29.96 40.46
C LEU A 4 24.32 29.61 39.62
N LEU A 5 24.18 29.09 38.42
CA LEU A 5 25.25 29.14 37.43
C LEU A 5 24.74 29.65 36.10
N THR A 6 25.46 30.63 35.65
CA THR A 6 25.16 31.64 34.65
C THR A 6 25.49 31.17 33.23
N LEU A 7 24.69 31.62 32.31
CA LEU A 7 24.77 31.73 30.88
C LEU A 7 26.15 32.09 30.28
N LEU A 8 26.47 31.49 29.12
CA LEU A 8 27.33 32.18 28.15
C LEU A 8 26.82 31.94 26.73
N CYS A 9 26.30 33.02 26.14
CA CYS A 9 25.97 33.14 24.72
C CYS A 9 27.26 33.32 23.92
N LEU A 10 27.39 32.62 22.78
CA LEU A 10 28.27 33.06 21.68
C LEU A 10 27.48 33.01 20.36
N ALA A 11 27.20 34.21 19.89
CA ALA A 11 26.72 34.47 18.53
C ALA A 11 27.89 34.42 17.56
N GLY A 12 27.71 33.72 16.47
CA GLY A 12 28.63 33.70 15.34
C GLY A 12 27.86 33.75 14.04
N THR A 13 27.70 34.99 13.52
CA THR A 13 27.20 35.26 12.17
C THR A 13 28.30 35.05 11.15
N LEU A 14 28.04 34.25 10.11
CA LEU A 14 28.80 34.34 8.85
C LEU A 14 27.85 34.22 7.68
N SER A 15 27.57 35.37 7.07
CA SER A 15 26.93 35.48 5.76
C SER A 15 27.95 35.14 4.67
N PHE A 16 27.59 34.31 3.73
CA PHE A 16 28.15 34.32 2.38
C PHE A 16 27.01 34.20 1.36
N ALA A 17 26.74 35.34 0.74
CA ALA A 17 26.00 35.41 -0.49
C ALA A 17 26.96 35.11 -1.65
N GLN A 18 26.57 34.22 -2.54
CA GLN A 18 27.18 34.17 -3.87
C GLN A 18 26.10 33.86 -4.91
N GLN A 19 25.76 34.92 -5.64
CA GLN A 19 24.99 34.90 -6.87
C GLN A 19 25.83 34.22 -7.96
N ASN A 20 25.22 33.27 -8.71
CA ASN A 20 25.67 32.95 -10.04
C ASN A 20 24.47 32.98 -11.00
N SER A 21 24.59 33.91 -11.95
CA SER A 21 23.70 34.13 -13.09
C SER A 21 23.74 32.99 -14.10
N PRO A 22 22.66 32.77 -14.87
CA PRO A 22 22.64 31.77 -15.92
C PRO A 22 23.44 32.23 -17.13
N GLN A 23 24.34 31.43 -17.62
CA GLN A 23 24.99 31.61 -18.91
C GLN A 23 24.25 30.88 -20.00
N ASP A 24 23.84 31.62 -21.02
CA ASP A 24 23.39 31.19 -22.34
C ASP A 24 24.36 30.20 -22.97
N MET A 25 23.87 29.02 -23.30
CA MET A 25 24.53 28.09 -24.22
C MET A 25 23.72 27.96 -25.50
N LYS A 26 23.99 28.85 -26.42
CA LYS A 26 23.56 28.82 -27.81
C LYS A 26 24.60 28.04 -28.62
N GLY A 27 24.15 26.96 -29.27
CA GLY A 27 24.81 26.42 -30.46
C GLY A 27 25.81 25.27 -30.24
N MET A 28 25.29 24.03 -30.24
CA MET A 28 26.08 22.88 -30.75
C MET A 28 25.24 22.14 -31.79
N ASN A 29 25.70 22.34 -33.04
CA ASN A 29 25.22 21.60 -34.21
C ASN A 29 25.90 20.23 -34.23
N MET A 30 25.12 19.15 -34.11
CA MET A 30 25.64 17.79 -34.25
C MET A 30 25.33 17.29 -35.66
N PRO A 31 26.32 16.77 -36.40
CA PRO A 31 26.10 16.22 -37.73
C PRO A 31 25.33 14.89 -37.64
N GLY A 32 24.42 14.70 -38.60
CA GLY A 32 23.58 13.51 -38.70
C GLY A 32 24.39 12.21 -38.86
N HIS A 33 24.05 11.23 -38.06
CA HIS A 33 24.43 9.84 -38.29
C HIS A 33 23.28 9.14 -39.02
N ASP A 34 23.58 8.72 -40.25
CA ASP A 34 22.75 7.84 -41.04
C ASP A 34 22.72 6.42 -40.44
N MET A 35 21.54 6.01 -39.98
CA MET A 35 21.29 4.73 -39.32
C MET A 35 20.76 3.66 -40.30
N SER A 36 21.27 3.62 -41.49
CA SER A 36 20.81 2.63 -42.48
C SER A 36 21.83 1.54 -42.83
N GLN A 37 22.64 1.08 -41.93
CA GLN A 37 23.39 -0.19 -42.08
C GLN A 37 23.89 -0.73 -40.72
N MET A 38 23.06 -1.53 -40.03
CA MET A 38 23.56 -2.60 -39.17
C MET A 38 22.75 -3.85 -39.44
N SER A 39 23.43 -4.74 -40.17
CA SER A 39 22.99 -6.09 -40.48
C SER A 39 22.81 -6.93 -39.22
N ALA A 40 21.75 -7.70 -39.21
CA ALA A 40 21.46 -8.75 -38.24
C ALA A 40 22.56 -9.76 -38.12
N GLN A 41 22.99 -10.04 -36.87
CA GLN A 41 23.45 -11.38 -36.46
C GLN A 41 23.38 -11.54 -34.96
N ASP A 42 22.46 -12.40 -34.56
CA ASP A 42 22.50 -13.39 -33.49
C ASP A 42 22.81 -12.95 -32.05
N SER A 43 21.71 -12.70 -31.29
CA SER A 43 21.59 -13.04 -29.86
C SER A 43 20.11 -12.94 -29.45
N GLY A 44 19.33 -13.92 -29.89
CA GLY A 44 17.86 -13.87 -29.77
C GLY A 44 17.27 -14.82 -28.73
N GLU A 45 17.70 -14.81 -27.45
CA GLU A 45 16.94 -15.51 -26.42
C GLU A 45 16.79 -14.71 -25.10
N ASP A 46 17.69 -13.76 -24.78
CA ASP A 46 17.60 -12.99 -23.54
C ASP A 46 16.83 -11.67 -23.65
N ALA A 47 16.62 -11.16 -24.88
CA ALA A 47 15.86 -9.92 -25.10
C ALA A 47 14.34 -10.13 -25.02
N ASP A 48 13.85 -11.33 -25.35
CA ASP A 48 12.42 -11.65 -25.37
C ASP A 48 11.86 -11.85 -23.95
N ALA A 49 12.64 -12.43 -23.04
CA ALA A 49 12.25 -12.57 -21.64
C ALA A 49 12.14 -11.22 -20.92
N SER A 50 13.03 -10.26 -21.24
CA SER A 50 12.98 -8.91 -20.69
C SER A 50 11.81 -8.08 -21.27
N ALA A 51 11.49 -8.26 -22.56
CA ALA A 51 10.35 -7.60 -23.21
C ALA A 51 9.03 -8.15 -22.68
N HIS A 52 8.91 -9.46 -22.45
CA HIS A 52 7.73 -10.07 -21.85
C HIS A 52 7.54 -9.66 -20.38
N ALA A 53 8.62 -9.52 -19.62
CA ALA A 53 8.55 -9.00 -18.24
C ALA A 53 8.11 -7.53 -18.20
N MET A 54 8.59 -6.70 -19.14
CA MET A 54 8.16 -5.29 -19.23
C MET A 54 6.71 -5.16 -19.73
N HIS A 55 6.28 -6.00 -20.68
CA HIS A 55 4.91 -5.96 -21.19
C HIS A 55 3.87 -6.47 -20.18
N SER A 56 4.27 -7.39 -19.29
CA SER A 56 3.41 -7.83 -18.18
C SER A 56 3.26 -6.76 -17.08
N MET A 57 4.18 -5.80 -17.02
CA MET A 57 4.16 -4.70 -16.05
C MET A 57 3.36 -3.48 -16.54
N GLU A 58 3.17 -3.30 -17.83
CA GLU A 58 2.39 -2.19 -18.42
C GLU A 58 0.87 -2.41 -18.38
N GLY A 59 0.40 -3.62 -18.04
CA GLY A 59 -0.99 -4.04 -18.21
C GLY A 59 -1.92 -3.86 -17.00
N HIS A 60 -1.44 -3.45 -15.84
CA HIS A 60 -2.27 -3.38 -14.62
C HIS A 60 -2.26 -2.01 -13.95
N HIS A 61 -2.61 -0.98 -14.71
CA HIS A 61 -3.21 0.22 -14.12
C HIS A 61 -4.67 -0.13 -13.82
N MET A 62 -4.89 -0.86 -12.72
CA MET A 62 -6.24 -1.12 -12.29
C MET A 62 -6.82 0.15 -11.74
N ASP A 63 -7.88 0.61 -12.36
CA ASP A 63 -8.70 1.68 -11.82
C ASP A 63 -9.43 1.15 -10.59
N MET A 64 -8.77 1.30 -9.44
CA MET A 64 -9.33 0.92 -8.13
C MET A 64 -10.43 1.87 -7.68
N GLY A 65 -10.88 2.74 -8.58
CA GLY A 65 -11.91 3.72 -8.33
C GLY A 65 -11.48 4.88 -7.43
N PRO A 66 -12.36 5.85 -7.24
CA PRO A 66 -12.04 7.11 -6.54
C PRO A 66 -11.86 6.97 -5.03
N HIS A 67 -12.13 5.79 -4.47
CA HIS A 67 -12.02 5.52 -3.03
C HIS A 67 -10.72 4.84 -2.61
N MET A 68 -9.79 4.64 -3.54
CA MET A 68 -8.52 4.01 -3.24
C MET A 68 -7.35 4.80 -3.83
N LYS A 69 -6.33 5.04 -3.01
CA LYS A 69 -5.06 5.62 -3.40
C LYS A 69 -3.98 4.56 -3.27
N MET A 70 -3.22 4.33 -4.33
CA MET A 70 -2.12 3.38 -4.39
C MET A 70 -0.77 4.11 -4.35
N THR A 71 0.27 3.46 -3.79
CA THR A 71 1.64 3.89 -4.03
C THR A 71 2.04 3.59 -5.47
N ALA A 72 2.97 4.39 -6.03
CA ALA A 72 3.57 4.06 -7.30
C ALA A 72 4.48 2.82 -7.19
N LEU A 73 4.53 2.00 -8.23
CA LEU A 73 5.58 0.98 -8.35
C LEU A 73 6.93 1.67 -8.63
N ARG A 74 8.01 1.11 -8.08
CA ARG A 74 9.37 1.60 -8.25
C ARG A 74 10.20 0.64 -9.09
N THR A 75 11.26 1.15 -9.68
CA THR A 75 12.26 0.31 -10.33
C THR A 75 12.89 -0.64 -9.30
N PRO A 76 12.98 -1.95 -9.61
CA PRO A 76 13.59 -2.93 -8.72
C PRO A 76 15.03 -2.58 -8.36
N GLN A 77 15.38 -2.80 -7.09
CA GLN A 77 16.72 -2.62 -6.56
C GLN A 77 17.28 -3.97 -6.09
N ALA A 78 18.61 -4.06 -6.02
CA ALA A 78 19.25 -5.25 -5.46
C ALA A 78 18.78 -5.51 -4.02
N GLY A 79 18.36 -6.74 -3.75
CA GLY A 79 17.84 -7.14 -2.44
C GLY A 79 16.33 -6.99 -2.24
N ASP A 80 15.61 -6.35 -3.16
CA ASP A 80 14.15 -6.17 -3.04
C ASP A 80 13.41 -7.52 -3.06
N ALA A 81 13.77 -8.39 -3.98
CA ALA A 81 13.16 -9.71 -4.11
C ALA A 81 13.38 -10.57 -2.86
N GLU A 82 14.60 -10.59 -2.33
CA GLU A 82 14.96 -11.33 -1.13
C GLU A 82 14.22 -10.80 0.09
N LYS A 83 14.10 -9.47 0.21
CA LYS A 83 13.38 -8.84 1.31
C LYS A 83 11.88 -9.14 1.24
N ALA A 84 11.26 -9.05 0.08
CA ALA A 84 9.86 -9.40 -0.11
C ALA A 84 9.63 -10.90 0.18
N GLN A 85 10.55 -11.79 -0.26
CA GLN A 85 10.48 -13.21 0.00
C GLN A 85 10.55 -13.54 1.49
N GLN A 86 11.36 -12.83 2.29
CA GLN A 86 11.39 -13.00 3.75
C GLN A 86 10.03 -12.68 4.39
N VAL A 87 9.34 -11.67 3.89
CA VAL A 87 7.98 -11.33 4.37
C VAL A 87 6.98 -12.44 3.99
N VAL A 88 7.08 -12.97 2.77
CA VAL A 88 6.23 -14.09 2.32
C VAL A 88 6.44 -15.34 3.19
N GLU A 89 7.69 -15.69 3.48
CA GLU A 89 7.99 -16.87 4.32
C GLU A 89 7.48 -16.71 5.76
N ALA A 90 7.68 -15.52 6.36
CA ALA A 90 7.12 -15.23 7.68
C ALA A 90 5.59 -15.35 7.68
N ALA A 91 4.94 -14.82 6.64
CA ALA A 91 3.49 -14.91 6.48
C ALA A 91 3.01 -16.36 6.30
N ARG A 92 3.78 -17.25 5.64
CA ARG A 92 3.46 -18.69 5.57
C ARG A 92 3.43 -19.34 6.95
N GLY A 93 4.39 -18.99 7.83
CA GLY A 93 4.38 -19.41 9.22
C GLY A 93 3.13 -18.94 9.98
N VAL A 94 2.73 -17.70 9.76
CA VAL A 94 1.48 -17.12 10.30
C VAL A 94 0.26 -17.88 9.80
N MET A 95 0.19 -18.19 8.48
CA MET A 95 -0.91 -18.95 7.89
C MET A 95 -1.05 -20.35 8.52
N GLU A 96 0.05 -21.03 8.75
CA GLU A 96 0.02 -22.36 9.40
C GLU A 96 -0.45 -22.26 10.84
N LYS A 97 0.00 -21.25 11.60
CA LYS A 97 -0.38 -21.02 12.99
C LYS A 97 -1.88 -20.73 13.14
N TYR A 98 -2.44 -19.93 12.26
CA TYR A 98 -3.82 -19.42 12.36
C TYR A 98 -4.79 -20.05 11.35
N LYS A 99 -4.46 -21.20 10.79
CA LYS A 99 -5.38 -21.94 9.92
C LYS A 99 -6.70 -22.29 10.60
N ASP A 100 -6.68 -22.52 11.91
CA ASP A 100 -7.85 -22.57 12.78
C ASP A 100 -8.12 -21.16 13.33
N TYR A 101 -9.21 -20.54 12.90
CA TYR A 101 -9.56 -19.17 13.30
C TYR A 101 -9.83 -19.02 14.79
N HIS A 102 -10.18 -20.09 15.51
CA HIS A 102 -10.35 -20.04 16.95
C HIS A 102 -9.02 -19.72 17.68
N VAL A 103 -7.89 -20.18 17.13
CA VAL A 103 -6.57 -19.81 17.66
C VAL A 103 -6.36 -18.30 17.54
N ALA A 104 -6.73 -17.70 16.40
CA ALA A 104 -6.64 -16.26 16.20
C ALA A 104 -7.52 -15.49 17.22
N LEU A 105 -8.77 -15.91 17.41
CA LEU A 105 -9.68 -15.30 18.37
C LEU A 105 -9.14 -15.38 19.81
N ASN A 106 -8.60 -16.54 20.20
CA ASN A 106 -8.01 -16.76 21.51
C ASN A 106 -6.76 -15.90 21.75
N GLU A 107 -6.01 -15.56 20.70
CA GLU A 107 -4.84 -14.67 20.76
C GLU A 107 -5.19 -13.18 20.59
N GLY A 108 -6.46 -12.83 20.62
CA GLY A 108 -6.94 -11.44 20.69
C GLY A 108 -7.23 -10.79 19.33
N PHE A 109 -7.25 -11.55 18.25
CA PHE A 109 -7.83 -11.08 17.00
C PHE A 109 -9.35 -10.92 17.16
N LYS A 110 -9.91 -9.91 16.49
CA LYS A 110 -11.35 -9.63 16.48
C LYS A 110 -11.83 -9.46 15.06
N ILE A 111 -12.99 -10.00 14.76
CA ILE A 111 -13.60 -9.84 13.44
C ILE A 111 -14.02 -8.38 13.28
N PHE A 112 -13.53 -7.73 12.24
CA PHE A 112 -13.89 -6.36 11.91
C PHE A 112 -15.23 -6.34 11.18
N HIS A 113 -16.23 -5.63 11.74
CA HIS A 113 -17.60 -5.56 11.23
C HIS A 113 -18.22 -6.92 10.90
N PRO A 114 -18.34 -7.85 11.88
CA PRO A 114 -18.87 -9.19 11.64
C PRO A 114 -20.32 -9.21 11.14
N GLU A 115 -21.08 -8.13 11.41
CA GLU A 115 -22.47 -7.94 10.99
C GLU A 115 -22.62 -7.55 9.51
N VAL A 116 -21.53 -7.14 8.86
CA VAL A 116 -21.50 -6.76 7.44
C VAL A 116 -21.02 -7.94 6.62
N PRO A 117 -21.79 -8.46 5.63
CA PRO A 117 -21.29 -9.46 4.71
C PRO A 117 -20.06 -8.95 3.96
N GLN A 118 -18.97 -9.69 4.03
CA GLN A 118 -17.69 -9.37 3.39
C GLN A 118 -17.21 -10.58 2.60
N LYS A 119 -16.58 -10.36 1.45
CA LYS A 119 -15.91 -11.42 0.69
C LYS A 119 -14.74 -12.00 1.50
N GLN A 120 -13.96 -11.11 2.11
CA GLN A 120 -12.89 -11.45 3.02
C GLN A 120 -13.09 -10.71 4.34
N TYR A 121 -13.19 -11.47 5.42
CA TYR A 121 -13.29 -10.94 6.77
C TYR A 121 -11.91 -10.67 7.33
N HIS A 122 -11.70 -9.46 7.86
CA HIS A 122 -10.49 -9.08 8.55
C HIS A 122 -10.60 -9.45 10.02
N PHE A 123 -9.78 -10.39 10.46
CA PHE A 123 -9.60 -10.66 11.88
C PHE A 123 -8.42 -9.80 12.33
N THR A 124 -8.70 -8.70 13.03
CA THR A 124 -7.74 -7.65 13.34
C THR A 124 -7.21 -7.77 14.77
N ASN A 125 -5.90 -7.71 14.93
CA ASN A 125 -5.23 -7.61 16.22
C ASN A 125 -4.77 -6.17 16.46
N TYR A 126 -5.50 -5.45 17.31
CA TYR A 126 -5.22 -4.04 17.59
C TYR A 126 -3.87 -3.79 18.27
N ARG A 127 -3.35 -4.77 19.02
CA ARG A 127 -2.00 -4.70 19.58
C ARG A 127 -0.93 -4.74 18.49
N TYR A 128 -1.10 -5.61 17.49
CA TYR A 128 -0.21 -5.68 16.33
C TYR A 128 -0.33 -4.42 15.45
N ALA A 129 -1.55 -3.88 15.30
CA ALA A 129 -1.76 -2.60 14.61
C ALA A 129 -1.02 -1.45 15.31
N MET A 130 -1.04 -1.40 16.64
CA MET A 130 -0.29 -0.41 17.41
C MET A 130 1.23 -0.63 17.29
N GLN A 131 1.69 -1.87 17.38
CA GLN A 131 3.10 -2.21 17.18
C GLN A 131 3.61 -1.80 15.80
N ALA A 132 2.80 -2.03 14.76
CA ALA A 132 3.11 -1.66 13.39
C ALA A 132 3.30 -0.14 13.19
N ALA A 133 2.83 0.71 14.09
CA ALA A 133 3.10 2.14 14.05
C ALA A 133 4.56 2.50 14.33
N PHE A 134 5.31 1.60 14.99
CA PHE A 134 6.68 1.83 15.43
C PHE A 134 7.67 0.85 14.80
N ASN A 135 7.26 -0.40 14.62
CA ASN A 135 8.12 -1.47 14.13
C ASN A 135 7.36 -2.38 13.16
N PHE A 136 7.98 -2.71 12.04
CA PHE A 136 7.46 -3.71 11.11
C PHE A 136 7.96 -5.10 11.52
N ASN A 137 7.02 -5.98 11.84
CA ASN A 137 7.30 -7.40 12.10
C ASN A 137 6.40 -8.26 11.20
N PRO A 138 6.97 -8.97 10.20
CA PRO A 138 6.18 -9.79 9.28
C PRO A 138 5.50 -11.00 9.96
N GLU A 139 5.91 -11.39 11.17
CA GLU A 139 5.23 -12.43 11.95
C GLU A 139 3.99 -11.89 12.70
N HIS A 140 3.81 -10.57 12.74
CA HIS A 140 2.70 -9.89 13.42
C HIS A 140 1.83 -9.10 12.45
N PRO A 141 1.13 -9.74 11.50
CA PRO A 141 0.22 -9.03 10.62
C PRO A 141 -0.88 -8.34 11.42
N THR A 142 -1.26 -7.17 10.97
CA THR A 142 -2.35 -6.40 11.61
C THR A 142 -3.68 -7.13 11.51
N SER A 143 -3.91 -7.81 10.39
CA SER A 143 -5.10 -8.63 10.20
C SER A 143 -4.79 -9.95 9.49
N LEU A 144 -5.58 -10.94 9.82
CA LEU A 144 -5.69 -12.21 9.09
C LEU A 144 -6.91 -12.10 8.19
N LEU A 145 -6.78 -12.57 6.95
CA LEU A 145 -7.82 -12.49 5.92
C LEU A 145 -8.50 -13.85 5.77
N TYR A 146 -9.76 -13.93 6.19
CA TYR A 146 -10.53 -15.16 6.13
C TYR A 146 -11.69 -15.05 5.15
N GLU A 147 -11.91 -16.06 4.36
CA GLU A 147 -13.13 -16.27 3.60
C GLU A 147 -14.11 -17.11 4.43
N LYS A 148 -15.38 -16.69 4.49
CA LYS A 148 -16.42 -17.42 5.20
C LYS A 148 -16.89 -18.61 4.36
N ASN A 149 -16.95 -19.79 4.97
CA ASN A 149 -17.44 -21.02 4.36
C ASN A 149 -18.49 -21.66 5.29
N GLY A 150 -19.76 -21.35 5.04
CA GLY A 150 -20.84 -21.74 5.97
C GLY A 150 -20.67 -21.03 7.31
N ASP A 151 -20.54 -21.82 8.39
CA ASP A 151 -20.30 -21.32 9.75
C ASP A 151 -18.80 -21.25 10.11
N ASP A 152 -17.92 -21.64 9.18
CA ASP A 152 -16.48 -21.71 9.37
C ASP A 152 -15.75 -20.61 8.59
N TYR A 153 -14.45 -20.45 8.84
CA TYR A 153 -13.57 -19.47 8.19
C TYR A 153 -12.29 -20.11 7.68
N ARG A 154 -11.99 -19.90 6.39
CA ARG A 154 -10.76 -20.37 5.75
C ARG A 154 -9.78 -19.22 5.62
N LEU A 155 -8.60 -19.33 6.23
CA LEU A 155 -7.53 -18.34 6.10
C LEU A 155 -6.97 -18.35 4.68
N VAL A 156 -6.94 -17.19 4.04
CA VAL A 156 -6.49 -17.03 2.65
C VAL A 156 -5.32 -16.06 2.52
N GLY A 157 -5.08 -15.19 3.49
CA GLY A 157 -4.01 -14.21 3.43
C GLY A 157 -3.82 -13.45 4.74
N VAL A 158 -2.93 -12.47 4.70
CA VAL A 158 -2.66 -11.55 5.81
C VAL A 158 -2.64 -10.11 5.30
N MET A 159 -2.79 -9.14 6.20
CA MET A 159 -2.69 -7.73 5.90
C MET A 159 -1.73 -7.06 6.90
N TYR A 160 -0.83 -6.25 6.38
CA TYR A 160 0.02 -5.37 7.17
C TYR A 160 -0.45 -3.93 7.04
N THR A 161 -0.23 -3.13 8.08
CA THR A 161 -0.55 -1.71 8.08
C THR A 161 0.67 -0.84 8.39
N ALA A 162 0.62 0.41 7.96
CA ALA A 162 1.57 1.44 8.31
C ALA A 162 0.85 2.77 8.58
N PRO A 163 1.39 3.64 9.46
CA PRO A 163 0.76 4.91 9.78
C PRO A 163 0.45 5.78 8.57
N LYS A 164 -0.67 6.50 8.57
CA LYS A 164 -1.05 7.48 7.51
C LYS A 164 0.05 8.50 7.20
N ARG A 165 0.88 8.89 8.19
CA ARG A 165 1.98 9.84 8.04
C ARG A 165 3.19 9.31 7.28
N PHE A 166 3.23 8.00 7.00
CA PHE A 166 4.37 7.40 6.31
C PHE A 166 4.41 7.85 4.85
N THR A 167 5.63 8.20 4.43
CA THR A 167 5.97 8.46 3.04
C THR A 167 6.11 7.14 2.28
N GLU A 168 6.14 7.20 0.96
CA GLU A 168 6.46 6.02 0.15
C GLU A 168 7.85 5.45 0.46
N ASP A 169 8.82 6.29 0.87
CA ASP A 169 10.14 5.81 1.30
C ASP A 169 10.06 5.00 2.60
N ASP A 170 9.24 5.43 3.55
CA ASP A 170 9.00 4.68 4.79
C ASP A 170 8.31 3.33 4.50
N LEU A 171 7.37 3.30 3.57
CA LEU A 171 6.68 2.09 3.14
C LEU A 171 7.64 1.14 2.41
N ASN A 172 8.47 1.68 1.51
CA ASN A 172 9.50 0.92 0.78
C ASN A 172 10.52 0.26 1.71
N GLN A 173 10.81 0.88 2.86
CA GLN A 173 11.66 0.29 3.89
C GLN A 173 11.02 -0.93 4.57
N ARG A 174 9.70 -1.09 4.54
CA ARG A 174 9.00 -2.25 5.08
C ARG A 174 8.89 -3.37 4.05
N ILE A 175 8.28 -3.06 2.92
CA ILE A 175 8.10 -3.97 1.80
C ILE A 175 8.44 -3.18 0.53
N PRO A 176 9.37 -3.67 -0.32
CA PRO A 176 9.80 -2.95 -1.50
C PRO A 176 8.64 -2.59 -2.44
N LEU A 177 8.55 -1.31 -2.81
CA LEU A 177 7.53 -0.82 -3.74
C LEU A 177 7.76 -1.26 -5.19
N SER A 178 8.87 -1.90 -5.49
CA SER A 178 9.11 -2.61 -6.74
C SER A 178 8.38 -3.96 -6.83
N ILE A 179 7.88 -4.47 -5.68
CA ILE A 179 7.24 -5.78 -5.56
C ILE A 179 5.77 -5.65 -5.16
N ALA A 180 5.44 -4.77 -4.21
CA ALA A 180 4.11 -4.64 -3.65
C ALA A 180 3.66 -3.18 -3.57
N GLN A 181 2.40 -2.93 -3.83
CA GLN A 181 1.79 -1.61 -3.68
C GLN A 181 1.01 -1.53 -2.37
N TRP A 182 1.27 -0.46 -1.61
CA TRP A 182 0.44 -0.10 -0.48
C TRP A 182 -0.73 0.75 -0.96
N HIS A 183 -1.85 0.65 -0.26
CA HIS A 183 -3.04 1.45 -0.55
C HIS A 183 -3.63 2.08 0.71
N GLU A 184 -4.36 3.17 0.50
CA GLU A 184 -5.20 3.85 1.48
C GLU A 184 -6.62 3.97 0.94
N HIS A 185 -7.61 3.84 1.82
CA HIS A 185 -8.98 4.20 1.48
C HIS A 185 -9.18 5.70 1.68
N VAL A 186 -9.60 6.37 0.61
CA VAL A 186 -9.78 7.81 0.52
C VAL A 186 -11.21 8.19 0.15
N ASN A 187 -11.55 9.46 0.28
CA ASN A 187 -12.84 10.02 -0.13
C ASN A 187 -14.05 9.30 0.47
N PHE A 188 -13.96 8.89 1.73
CA PHE A 188 -15.04 8.17 2.41
C PHE A 188 -16.09 9.14 2.93
N CYS A 189 -17.34 8.96 2.52
CA CYS A 189 -18.48 9.64 3.09
C CYS A 189 -19.28 8.68 3.97
N ALA A 190 -19.27 8.91 5.29
CA ALA A 190 -20.09 8.15 6.22
C ALA A 190 -21.57 8.54 6.07
N ALA A 191 -22.45 7.54 6.03
CA ALA A 191 -23.88 7.80 5.98
C ALA A 191 -24.37 8.44 7.28
N PRO A 192 -25.31 9.41 7.22
CA PRO A 192 -25.92 9.96 8.41
C PRO A 192 -26.71 8.91 9.19
N THR A 193 -26.94 9.19 10.46
CA THR A 193 -27.75 8.32 11.33
C THR A 193 -29.10 8.02 10.69
N GLY A 194 -29.47 6.73 10.63
CA GLY A 194 -30.72 6.27 10.02
C GLY A 194 -30.64 5.96 8.50
N ARG A 195 -29.50 6.26 7.84
CA ARG A 195 -29.30 5.99 6.40
C ARG A 195 -28.16 5.01 6.11
N LYS A 196 -27.71 4.23 7.11
CA LYS A 196 -26.60 3.26 6.96
C LYS A 196 -26.85 2.20 5.89
N GLN A 197 -28.09 1.87 5.59
CA GLN A 197 -28.48 0.97 4.50
C GLN A 197 -28.02 1.48 3.12
N GLU A 198 -27.81 2.78 2.95
CA GLU A 198 -27.32 3.39 1.71
C GLU A 198 -25.80 3.19 1.49
N MET A 199 -25.11 2.58 2.44
CA MET A 199 -23.73 2.11 2.29
C MET A 199 -23.63 0.69 1.69
N LEU A 200 -24.77 0.01 1.51
CA LEU A 200 -24.85 -1.39 1.10
C LEU A 200 -25.49 -1.52 -0.30
N GLY A 201 -25.35 -2.71 -0.88
CA GLY A 201 -25.95 -3.04 -2.19
C GLY A 201 -25.04 -2.77 -3.39
N PRO A 202 -25.57 -2.95 -4.60
CA PRO A 202 -24.77 -2.88 -5.83
C PRO A 202 -24.36 -1.45 -6.22
N ASN A 203 -25.16 -0.44 -5.82
CA ASN A 203 -24.92 0.97 -6.12
C ASN A 203 -25.03 1.81 -4.84
N PRO A 204 -24.09 1.67 -3.89
CA PRO A 204 -24.17 2.41 -2.65
C PRO A 204 -23.96 3.91 -2.89
N LYS A 205 -24.60 4.72 -2.08
CA LYS A 205 -24.42 6.18 -2.11
C LYS A 205 -23.26 6.62 -1.23
N PHE A 206 -23.11 6.00 -0.08
CA PHE A 206 -22.08 6.27 0.93
C PHE A 206 -21.11 5.10 1.07
N GLY A 207 -20.02 5.32 1.80
CA GLY A 207 -19.07 4.27 2.16
C GLY A 207 -17.93 4.07 1.15
N LEU A 208 -17.21 2.96 1.29
CA LEU A 208 -16.00 2.66 0.52
C LEU A 208 -16.24 2.42 -0.99
N ARG A 209 -17.48 2.19 -1.40
CA ARG A 209 -17.90 2.00 -2.79
C ARG A 209 -19.01 2.99 -3.16
N GLY A 210 -19.19 4.04 -2.35
CA GLY A 210 -20.23 5.03 -2.53
C GLY A 210 -20.03 5.90 -3.77
N SER A 211 -21.11 6.43 -4.33
CA SER A 211 -21.04 7.38 -5.43
C SER A 211 -20.57 8.77 -5.01
N ILE A 212 -20.61 9.08 -3.71
CA ILE A 212 -20.15 10.36 -3.15
C ILE A 212 -18.65 10.31 -2.90
N ILE A 213 -17.92 11.16 -3.62
CA ILE A 213 -16.43 11.17 -3.60
C ILE A 213 -15.84 12.52 -3.17
N THR A 214 -16.66 13.54 -2.95
CA THR A 214 -16.21 14.87 -2.57
C THR A 214 -16.80 15.31 -1.23
N HIS A 215 -16.09 16.18 -0.52
CA HIS A 215 -16.56 16.78 0.73
C HIS A 215 -17.88 17.52 0.52
N GLN A 216 -17.95 18.33 -0.53
CA GLN A 216 -19.16 19.13 -0.82
C GLN A 216 -20.39 18.26 -1.06
N GLU A 217 -20.26 17.16 -1.81
CA GLU A 217 -21.37 16.22 -2.04
C GLU A 217 -21.75 15.49 -0.76
N CYS A 218 -20.77 15.12 0.06
CA CYS A 218 -21.01 14.46 1.34
C CYS A 218 -21.83 15.35 2.28
N ASP A 219 -21.45 16.62 2.44
CA ASP A 219 -22.16 17.60 3.25
C ASP A 219 -23.58 17.86 2.72
N ALA A 220 -23.73 18.02 1.40
CA ALA A 220 -25.02 18.21 0.75
C ALA A 220 -25.99 17.04 0.97
N ASN A 221 -25.46 15.85 1.28
CA ASN A 221 -26.24 14.65 1.59
C ASN A 221 -26.33 14.34 3.08
N GLY A 222 -25.82 15.23 3.94
CA GLY A 222 -25.86 15.13 5.40
C GLY A 222 -24.93 14.05 5.97
N GLY A 223 -23.94 13.61 5.19
CA GLY A 223 -22.92 12.65 5.61
C GLY A 223 -21.75 13.32 6.33
N GLU A 224 -20.80 12.51 6.78
CA GLU A 224 -19.53 12.96 7.37
C GLU A 224 -18.38 12.54 6.46
N PHE A 225 -17.63 13.53 5.93
CA PHE A 225 -16.55 13.27 4.99
C PHE A 225 -15.22 13.01 5.68
N HIS A 226 -14.58 11.91 5.31
CA HIS A 226 -13.25 11.54 5.76
C HIS A 226 -12.32 11.44 4.54
N PRO A 227 -11.34 12.33 4.37
CA PRO A 227 -10.40 12.30 3.25
C PRO A 227 -9.57 11.02 3.21
N ILE A 228 -9.25 10.47 4.40
CA ILE A 228 -8.56 9.17 4.56
C ILE A 228 -9.19 8.47 5.76
N ILE A 229 -9.68 7.24 5.60
CA ILE A 229 -10.37 6.54 6.68
C ILE A 229 -9.45 5.59 7.47
N PHE A 230 -8.60 4.79 6.82
CA PHE A 230 -7.73 3.82 7.48
C PHE A 230 -6.25 4.24 7.37
N ASN A 231 -5.36 3.42 7.90
CA ASN A 231 -3.91 3.51 7.68
C ASN A 231 -3.54 2.95 6.30
N TRP A 232 -2.28 3.13 5.87
CA TRP A 232 -1.72 2.39 4.75
C TRP A 232 -1.87 0.88 4.97
N MET A 233 -2.24 0.16 3.92
CA MET A 233 -2.45 -1.28 3.95
C MET A 233 -1.76 -1.95 2.77
N VAL A 234 -1.30 -3.19 3.00
CA VAL A 234 -0.85 -4.11 1.96
C VAL A 234 -1.36 -5.50 2.26
N HIS A 235 -1.94 -6.15 1.26
CA HIS A 235 -2.41 -7.53 1.36
C HIS A 235 -1.36 -8.49 0.83
N LEU A 236 -1.29 -9.67 1.45
CA LEU A 236 -0.35 -10.72 1.09
C LEU A 236 -1.06 -12.08 1.14
N TYR A 237 -1.03 -12.80 0.03
CA TYR A 237 -1.59 -14.13 -0.15
C TYR A 237 -0.46 -15.15 -0.37
N PRO A 238 0.24 -15.58 0.70
CA PRO A 238 1.53 -16.25 0.59
C PRO A 238 1.45 -17.68 0.05
N LEU A 239 0.25 -18.24 -0.10
CA LEU A 239 0.02 -19.57 -0.68
C LEU A 239 -0.22 -19.54 -2.19
N GLU A 240 -0.35 -18.36 -2.78
CA GLU A 240 -0.43 -18.21 -4.23
C GLU A 240 0.92 -18.51 -4.89
N LYS A 241 0.89 -18.90 -6.16
CA LYS A 241 2.09 -19.30 -6.92
C LYS A 241 2.62 -18.17 -7.79
N ASP A 242 1.75 -17.30 -8.24
CA ASP A 242 2.07 -16.17 -9.09
C ASP A 242 2.38 -14.95 -8.22
N ALA A 243 3.51 -14.27 -8.48
CA ALA A 243 3.94 -13.09 -7.76
C ALA A 243 2.87 -11.96 -7.78
N ALA A 244 2.17 -11.79 -8.90
CA ALA A 244 1.08 -10.82 -9.02
C ALA A 244 -0.11 -11.20 -8.13
N GLN A 245 -0.37 -12.48 -7.90
CA GLN A 245 -1.42 -12.95 -7.01
C GLN A 245 -1.01 -12.91 -5.54
N ILE A 246 0.28 -13.10 -5.24
CA ILE A 246 0.82 -13.02 -3.87
C ILE A 246 0.57 -11.62 -3.28
N TRP A 247 0.76 -10.56 -4.07
CA TRP A 247 0.63 -9.17 -3.64
C TRP A 247 -0.61 -8.47 -4.22
N SER A 248 -1.64 -9.24 -4.58
CA SER A 248 -2.85 -8.73 -5.22
C SER A 248 -3.63 -7.77 -4.31
N VAL A 249 -3.96 -6.60 -4.84
CA VAL A 249 -4.87 -5.64 -4.22
C VAL A 249 -6.32 -5.93 -4.57
N ASP A 250 -6.58 -6.51 -5.75
CA ASP A 250 -7.93 -6.72 -6.30
C ASP A 250 -8.72 -7.81 -5.65
N ARG A 251 -8.02 -8.79 -5.08
CA ARG A 251 -8.67 -10.01 -4.58
C ARG A 251 -9.79 -9.74 -3.56
N GLN A 252 -9.75 -8.60 -2.91
CA GLN A 252 -10.84 -8.15 -2.02
C GLN A 252 -12.03 -7.56 -2.78
N HIS A 253 -11.78 -7.01 -3.98
CA HIS A 253 -12.74 -6.21 -4.73
C HIS A 253 -13.27 -6.93 -5.97
N ALA A 254 -12.66 -8.04 -6.38
CA ALA A 254 -13.20 -8.86 -7.47
C ALA A 254 -14.55 -9.43 -7.03
N ASP A 255 -15.58 -9.15 -7.80
CA ASP A 255 -16.95 -9.65 -7.64
C ASP A 255 -17.04 -11.19 -7.79
#